data_547420d3895959fc6825e50acb7b98f2
#
_entry.id   547420d3895959fc6825e50acb7b98f2
#
_cell.length_a   1.000
_cell.length_b   1.000
_cell.length_c   1.000
_cell.angle_alpha   90.00
_cell.angle_beta   90.00
_cell.angle_gamma   90.00
#
_symmetry.space_group_name_H-M   'P 1'
#
loop_
_entity.id
_entity.type
_entity.pdbx_description
1 polymer ?
#
loop_
_entity_poly.entity_id
_entity_poly.type
_entity_poly.pdbx_seq_one_letter_code
_entity_poly.pdbx_strand_id
1 'polypeptide(L)'
;MIAKSDIPNINEKTAEGLKPEGTPYRVLVVDDSMFIAKQLGQIFTSEGFEVAATAADGAQGLEKYKELHPNIDMVTMDITMPVMDGVSALEKILEFDKAANIIMVSALGKEDVVKKCLLMGAKSYIVKPLDRKKVLERVVSVLKR
;
A
#
# COMPACT_ATOMS: atom_id res chain seq x y z
N MET A 1 39.26 10.22 -12.96
CA MET A 1 37.86 10.56 -13.14
C MET A 1 36.99 9.59 -12.36
N ILE A 2 36.11 10.11 -11.55
CA ILE A 2 35.21 9.29 -10.78
C ILE A 2 34.00 8.95 -11.65
N ALA A 3 33.67 7.67 -11.75
CA ALA A 3 32.48 7.25 -12.48
C ALA A 3 31.21 7.79 -11.81
N LYS A 4 30.17 8.05 -12.59
CA LYS A 4 28.92 8.57 -12.07
C LYS A 4 28.34 7.69 -10.95
N SER A 5 28.55 6.38 -11.06
CA SER A 5 28.11 5.43 -10.05
C SER A 5 28.88 5.52 -8.73
N ASP A 6 30.08 6.14 -8.74
CA ASP A 6 30.92 6.26 -7.55
C ASP A 6 30.65 7.55 -6.77
N ILE A 7 29.91 8.46 -7.36
CA ILE A 7 29.56 9.72 -6.71
C ILE A 7 28.10 9.68 -6.29
N PRO A 8 27.82 9.87 -4.99
CA PRO A 8 26.43 10.01 -4.57
C PRO A 8 25.80 11.19 -5.31
N ASN A 9 24.80 10.92 -6.12
CA ASN A 9 24.08 11.97 -6.81
C ASN A 9 22.99 12.50 -5.89
N ILE A 10 23.23 13.65 -5.29
CA ILE A 10 22.30 14.25 -4.34
C ILE A 10 20.97 14.66 -4.98
N ASN A 11 20.91 14.73 -6.31
CA ASN A 11 19.68 15.05 -7.04
C ASN A 11 18.96 13.80 -7.54
N GLU A 12 19.57 12.64 -7.38
CA GLU A 12 19.00 11.38 -7.84
C GLU A 12 18.39 10.63 -6.66
N LYS A 13 17.10 10.42 -6.73
CA LYS A 13 16.41 9.66 -5.70
C LYS A 13 16.60 8.17 -5.92
N THR A 14 16.92 7.46 -4.84
CA THR A 14 16.82 6.01 -4.84
C THR A 14 15.35 5.63 -4.94
N ALA A 15 15.02 4.65 -5.78
CA ALA A 15 13.66 4.17 -5.92
C ALA A 15 13.19 3.55 -4.61
N GLU A 16 12.13 4.08 -4.04
CA GLU A 16 11.63 3.66 -2.73
C GLU A 16 10.98 2.27 -2.76
N GLY A 17 10.57 1.82 -3.93
CA GLY A 17 9.92 0.53 -4.11
C GLY A 17 10.84 -0.66 -4.21
N LEU A 18 12.16 -0.46 -4.12
CA LEU A 18 13.11 -1.55 -4.21
C LEU A 18 13.58 -2.00 -2.83
N LYS A 19 13.65 -3.31 -2.64
CA LYS A 19 14.23 -3.93 -1.47
C LYS A 19 15.76 -3.78 -1.51
N PRO A 20 16.47 -3.96 -0.39
CA PRO A 20 17.93 -3.88 -0.38
C PRO A 20 18.61 -4.75 -1.42
N GLU A 21 18.05 -5.94 -1.72
CA GLU A 21 18.59 -6.85 -2.74
C GLU A 21 18.24 -6.43 -4.18
N GLY A 22 17.44 -5.37 -4.36
CA GLY A 22 17.11 -4.83 -5.68
C GLY A 22 15.81 -5.33 -6.31
N THR A 23 15.12 -6.27 -5.67
CA THR A 23 13.81 -6.71 -6.15
C THR A 23 12.71 -5.76 -5.67
N PRO A 24 11.62 -5.58 -6.44
CA PRO A 24 10.57 -4.67 -6.02
C PRO A 24 9.73 -5.21 -4.87
N TYR A 25 9.29 -4.29 -3.99
CA TYR A 25 8.20 -4.58 -3.06
C TYR A 25 6.93 -4.79 -3.88
N ARG A 26 6.14 -5.77 -3.50
CA ARG A 26 4.90 -6.12 -4.20
C ARG A 26 3.70 -5.64 -3.42
N VAL A 27 2.80 -4.93 -4.11
CA VAL A 27 1.66 -4.24 -3.50
C VAL A 27 0.36 -4.77 -4.09
N LEU A 28 -0.63 -4.98 -3.21
CA LEU A 28 -2.01 -5.23 -3.61
C LEU A 28 -2.80 -3.94 -3.37
N VAL A 29 -3.45 -3.43 -4.40
CA VAL A 29 -4.28 -2.22 -4.31
C VAL A 29 -5.75 -2.62 -4.31
N VAL A 30 -6.46 -2.31 -3.22
CA VAL A 30 -7.88 -2.63 -3.06
C VAL A 30 -8.66 -1.32 -2.96
N ASP A 31 -9.41 -0.99 -4.02
CA ASP A 31 -10.19 0.24 -4.10
C ASP A 31 -11.25 0.07 -5.18
N ASP A 32 -12.50 0.45 -4.88
CA ASP A 32 -13.59 0.34 -5.86
C ASP A 32 -13.56 1.47 -6.90
N SER A 33 -12.78 2.52 -6.66
CA SER A 33 -12.56 3.60 -7.62
C SER A 33 -11.39 3.25 -8.54
N MET A 34 -11.68 3.05 -9.83
CA MET A 34 -10.63 2.81 -10.83
C MET A 34 -9.67 4.00 -10.92
N PHE A 35 -10.17 5.21 -10.73
CA PHE A 35 -9.35 6.42 -10.75
C PHE A 35 -8.30 6.39 -9.63
N ILE A 36 -8.73 6.09 -8.40
CA ILE A 36 -7.82 6.01 -7.24
C ILE A 36 -6.85 4.84 -7.40
N ALA A 37 -7.33 3.69 -7.84
CA ALA A 37 -6.48 2.52 -8.05
C ALA A 37 -5.38 2.81 -9.08
N LYS A 38 -5.72 3.49 -10.18
CA LYS A 38 -4.75 3.90 -11.19
C LYS A 38 -3.76 4.92 -10.65
N GLN A 39 -4.24 5.89 -9.88
CA GLN A 39 -3.40 6.92 -9.29
C GLN A 39 -2.37 6.31 -8.34
N LEU A 40 -2.81 5.41 -7.45
CA LEU A 40 -1.89 4.67 -6.58
C LEU A 40 -0.92 3.83 -7.39
N GLY A 41 -1.41 3.12 -8.41
CA GLY A 41 -0.58 2.31 -9.28
C GLY A 41 0.52 3.13 -9.96
N GLN A 42 0.21 4.32 -10.44
CA GLN A 42 1.20 5.20 -11.06
C GLN A 42 2.24 5.67 -10.06
N ILE A 43 1.82 6.03 -8.86
CA ILE A 43 2.74 6.43 -7.79
C ILE A 43 3.69 5.27 -7.47
N PHE A 44 3.16 4.08 -7.28
CA PHE A 44 3.96 2.91 -6.93
C PHE A 44 4.92 2.52 -8.05
N THR A 45 4.43 2.37 -9.28
CA THR A 45 5.30 1.96 -10.39
C THR A 45 6.39 2.97 -10.68
N SER A 46 6.11 4.27 -10.49
CA SER A 46 7.12 5.32 -10.69
C SER A 46 8.28 5.23 -9.69
N GLU A 47 8.08 4.56 -8.55
CA GLU A 47 9.12 4.37 -7.54
C GLU A 47 9.66 2.94 -7.52
N GLY A 48 9.35 2.14 -8.53
CA GLY A 48 9.90 0.80 -8.65
C GLY A 48 9.13 -0.30 -7.93
N PHE A 49 8.01 0.01 -7.29
CA PHE A 49 7.13 -1.02 -6.72
C PHE A 49 6.48 -1.82 -7.84
N GLU A 50 6.16 -3.07 -7.55
CA GLU A 50 5.33 -3.89 -8.44
C GLU A 50 3.91 -3.94 -7.89
N VAL A 51 2.93 -3.51 -8.68
CA VAL A 51 1.52 -3.70 -8.32
C VAL A 51 1.16 -5.12 -8.73
N ALA A 52 1.15 -6.02 -7.76
CA ALA A 52 0.96 -7.45 -8.01
C ALA A 52 -0.46 -7.78 -8.44
N ALA A 53 -1.43 -7.03 -7.92
CA ALA A 53 -2.84 -7.18 -8.29
C ALA A 53 -3.64 -5.97 -7.81
N THR A 54 -4.83 -5.81 -8.37
CA THR A 54 -5.83 -4.85 -7.91
C THR A 54 -7.12 -5.60 -7.61
N ALA A 55 -7.92 -5.06 -6.70
CA ALA A 55 -9.21 -5.61 -6.36
C ALA A 55 -10.21 -4.47 -6.17
N ALA A 56 -11.47 -4.69 -6.52
CA ALA A 56 -12.50 -3.65 -6.52
C ALA A 56 -13.39 -3.65 -5.27
N ASP A 57 -13.23 -4.64 -4.39
CA ASP A 57 -13.94 -4.69 -3.12
C ASP A 57 -13.14 -5.50 -2.10
N GLY A 58 -13.61 -5.51 -0.86
CA GLY A 58 -12.91 -6.18 0.23
C GLY A 58 -12.85 -7.70 0.08
N ALA A 59 -13.89 -8.31 -0.50
CA ALA A 59 -13.93 -9.76 -0.69
C ALA A 59 -12.89 -10.19 -1.71
N GLN A 60 -12.80 -9.48 -2.84
CA GLN A 60 -11.77 -9.72 -3.85
C GLN A 60 -10.37 -9.45 -3.28
N GLY A 61 -10.26 -8.39 -2.46
CA GLY A 61 -8.98 -8.06 -1.80
C GLY A 61 -8.50 -9.18 -0.91
N LEU A 62 -9.37 -9.74 -0.10
CA LEU A 62 -9.05 -10.88 0.76
C LEU A 62 -8.62 -12.10 -0.06
N GLU A 63 -9.38 -12.41 -1.11
CA GLU A 63 -9.07 -13.53 -1.99
C GLU A 63 -7.71 -13.36 -2.65
N LYS A 64 -7.43 -12.18 -3.21
CA LYS A 64 -6.14 -11.87 -3.84
C LYS A 64 -4.99 -11.96 -2.85
N TYR A 65 -5.19 -11.46 -1.63
CA TYR A 65 -4.16 -11.56 -0.61
C TYR A 65 -3.79 -13.02 -0.32
N LYS A 66 -4.79 -13.87 -0.16
CA LYS A 66 -4.57 -15.30 0.09
C LYS A 66 -3.85 -15.97 -1.07
N GLU A 67 -4.20 -15.61 -2.31
CA GLU A 67 -3.54 -16.16 -3.51
C GLU A 67 -2.09 -15.73 -3.61
N LEU A 68 -1.79 -14.48 -3.27
CA LEU A 68 -0.45 -13.91 -3.41
C LEU A 68 0.48 -14.25 -2.25
N HIS A 69 -0.08 -14.48 -1.06
CA HIS A 69 0.71 -14.77 0.14
C HIS A 69 1.59 -16.01 -0.05
N PRO A 70 2.88 -16.00 0.34
CA PRO A 70 3.57 -14.94 1.07
C PRO A 70 4.30 -13.91 0.19
N ASN A 71 4.02 -13.87 -1.11
CA ASN A 71 4.71 -13.00 -2.06
C ASN A 71 3.99 -11.65 -2.23
N ILE A 72 3.58 -11.07 -1.14
CA ILE A 72 2.95 -9.76 -1.07
C ILE A 72 3.53 -9.02 0.13
N ASP A 73 3.96 -7.78 -0.08
CA ASP A 73 4.64 -7.00 0.95
C ASP A 73 3.73 -5.98 1.62
N MET A 74 2.71 -5.51 0.91
CA MET A 74 1.87 -4.43 1.41
C MET A 74 0.53 -4.42 0.69
N VAL A 75 -0.51 -3.98 1.41
CA VAL A 75 -1.86 -3.78 0.87
C VAL A 75 -2.27 -2.34 1.13
N THR A 76 -2.82 -1.66 0.12
CA THR A 76 -3.58 -0.45 0.34
C THR A 76 -5.05 -0.80 0.27
N MET A 77 -5.83 -0.41 1.28
CA MET A 77 -7.21 -0.85 1.47
C MET A 77 -8.13 0.35 1.65
N ASP A 78 -8.99 0.60 0.66
CA ASP A 78 -10.04 1.59 0.78
C ASP A 78 -11.02 1.16 1.86
N ILE A 79 -11.56 2.11 2.61
CA ILE A 79 -12.48 1.80 3.72
C ILE A 79 -13.88 1.48 3.21
N THR A 80 -14.42 2.33 2.35
CA THR A 80 -15.82 2.20 1.89
C THR A 80 -15.89 1.56 0.51
N MET A 81 -16.36 0.32 0.47
CA MET A 81 -16.48 -0.45 -0.77
C MET A 81 -17.74 -1.31 -0.73
N PRO A 82 -18.29 -1.68 -1.90
CA PRO A 82 -19.42 -2.62 -1.94
C PRO A 82 -18.96 -4.04 -1.59
N VAL A 83 -19.92 -4.93 -1.38
CA VAL A 83 -19.76 -6.36 -1.08
C VAL A 83 -19.11 -6.59 0.28
N MET A 84 -17.88 -6.15 0.48
CA MET A 84 -17.20 -6.19 1.77
C MET A 84 -16.38 -4.91 1.89
N ASP A 85 -16.59 -4.15 2.97
CA ASP A 85 -15.85 -2.92 3.20
C ASP A 85 -14.41 -3.20 3.66
N GLY A 86 -13.61 -2.11 3.72
CA GLY A 86 -12.20 -2.24 4.06
C GLY A 86 -11.95 -2.64 5.51
N VAL A 87 -12.83 -2.29 6.42
CA VAL A 87 -12.68 -2.66 7.84
C VAL A 87 -12.83 -4.17 7.99
N SER A 88 -13.86 -4.74 7.36
CA SER A 88 -14.09 -6.19 7.38
C SER A 88 -12.97 -6.95 6.68
N ALA A 89 -12.48 -6.42 5.54
CA ALA A 89 -11.37 -7.03 4.83
C ALA A 89 -10.08 -7.00 5.67
N LEU A 90 -9.81 -5.89 6.33
CA LEU A 90 -8.67 -5.74 7.25
C LEU A 90 -8.72 -6.84 8.33
N GLU A 91 -9.86 -6.99 8.98
CA GLU A 91 -10.03 -8.00 10.02
C GLU A 91 -9.73 -9.40 9.50
N LYS A 92 -10.30 -9.74 8.35
CA LYS A 92 -10.16 -11.09 7.77
C LYS A 92 -8.75 -11.36 7.25
N ILE A 93 -8.09 -10.37 6.67
CA ILE A 93 -6.69 -10.52 6.24
C ILE A 93 -5.80 -10.73 7.47
N LEU A 94 -6.02 -9.98 8.54
CA LEU A 94 -5.22 -10.12 9.76
C LEU A 94 -5.49 -11.45 10.49
N GLU A 95 -6.68 -12.01 10.36
CA GLU A 95 -6.97 -13.36 10.85
C GLU A 95 -6.17 -14.40 10.10
N PHE A 96 -6.01 -14.21 8.78
CA PHE A 96 -5.24 -15.10 7.92
C PHE A 96 -3.73 -14.92 8.11
N ASP A 97 -3.28 -13.66 8.25
CA ASP A 97 -1.87 -13.31 8.36
C ASP A 97 -1.71 -12.09 9.27
N LYS A 98 -1.33 -12.34 10.52
CA LYS A 98 -1.16 -11.28 11.53
C LYS A 98 -0.06 -10.29 11.17
N ALA A 99 0.89 -10.70 10.33
CA ALA A 99 2.01 -9.87 9.94
C ALA A 99 1.72 -9.02 8.70
N ALA A 100 0.50 -9.08 8.16
CA ALA A 100 0.14 -8.33 6.96
C ALA A 100 0.35 -6.82 7.16
N ASN A 101 0.98 -6.18 6.18
CA ASN A 101 1.17 -4.74 6.17
C ASN A 101 0.04 -4.09 5.41
N ILE A 102 -0.95 -3.60 6.12
CA ILE A 102 -2.14 -2.99 5.53
C ILE A 102 -2.16 -1.50 5.85
N ILE A 103 -2.26 -0.68 4.81
CA ILE A 103 -2.41 0.76 4.91
C ILE A 103 -3.83 1.10 4.47
N MET A 104 -4.61 1.72 5.36
CA MET A 104 -5.97 2.12 5.02
C MET A 104 -5.95 3.39 4.17
N VAL A 105 -6.87 3.47 3.22
CA VAL A 105 -7.06 4.67 2.39
C VAL A 105 -8.46 5.19 2.67
N SER A 106 -8.57 6.43 3.15
CA SER A 106 -9.85 6.96 3.60
C SER A 106 -10.16 8.32 3.01
N ALA A 107 -11.46 8.63 2.92
CA ALA A 107 -11.92 9.99 2.64
C ALA A 107 -11.72 10.86 3.89
N LEU A 108 -11.73 12.18 3.71
CA LEU A 108 -11.75 13.12 4.83
C LEU A 108 -13.00 12.87 5.69
N GLY A 109 -12.86 13.10 6.99
CA GLY A 109 -13.96 12.95 7.92
C GLY A 109 -14.14 11.52 8.45
N LYS A 110 -13.21 10.63 8.17
CA LYS A 110 -13.27 9.24 8.61
C LYS A 110 -12.27 8.92 9.72
N GLU A 111 -11.87 9.93 10.49
CA GLU A 111 -10.83 9.78 11.51
C GLU A 111 -11.15 8.70 12.54
N ASP A 112 -12.43 8.59 12.95
CA ASP A 112 -12.84 7.58 13.93
C ASP A 112 -12.68 6.16 13.40
N VAL A 113 -13.05 5.96 12.12
CA VAL A 113 -12.91 4.65 11.47
C VAL A 113 -11.43 4.31 11.28
N VAL A 114 -10.62 5.28 10.88
CA VAL A 114 -9.17 5.09 10.72
C VAL A 114 -8.55 4.67 12.05
N LYS A 115 -8.91 5.36 13.14
CA LYS A 115 -8.41 5.03 14.47
C LYS A 115 -8.76 3.60 14.86
N LYS A 116 -9.98 3.17 14.58
CA LYS A 116 -10.43 1.79 14.81
C LYS A 116 -9.55 0.81 14.03
N CYS A 117 -9.30 1.10 12.75
CA CYS A 117 -8.45 0.24 11.91
C CYS A 117 -7.04 0.12 12.46
N LEU A 118 -6.46 1.22 12.92
CA LEU A 118 -5.12 1.20 13.51
C LEU A 118 -5.08 0.36 14.78
N LEU A 119 -6.12 0.46 15.61
CA LEU A 119 -6.24 -0.38 16.82
C LEU A 119 -6.39 -1.85 16.47
N MET A 120 -7.01 -2.17 15.33
CA MET A 120 -7.17 -3.55 14.86
C MET A 120 -5.86 -4.13 14.31
N GLY A 121 -4.93 -3.30 13.90
CA GLY A 121 -3.65 -3.76 13.38
C GLY A 121 -3.24 -3.21 12.03
N ALA A 122 -4.00 -2.29 11.44
CA ALA A 122 -3.54 -1.57 10.27
C ALA A 122 -2.26 -0.80 10.62
N LYS A 123 -1.31 -0.75 9.71
CA LYS A 123 0.02 -0.18 10.00
C LYS A 123 0.08 1.32 9.79
N SER A 124 -0.76 1.87 8.93
CA SER A 124 -0.80 3.30 8.65
C SER A 124 -2.08 3.65 7.90
N TYR A 125 -2.19 4.89 7.48
CA TYR A 125 -3.33 5.36 6.70
C TYR A 125 -2.92 6.47 5.74
N ILE A 126 -3.74 6.66 4.69
CA ILE A 126 -3.60 7.69 3.68
C ILE A 126 -4.97 8.34 3.53
N VAL A 127 -5.03 9.65 3.42
CA VAL A 127 -6.29 10.41 3.27
C VAL A 127 -6.42 10.90 1.83
N LYS A 128 -7.60 10.71 1.25
CA LYS A 128 -7.93 11.27 -0.08
C LYS A 128 -8.26 12.76 0.05
N PRO A 129 -7.90 13.59 -0.93
CA PRO A 129 -7.26 13.26 -2.20
C PRO A 129 -5.79 12.88 -2.02
N LEU A 130 -5.30 12.00 -2.92
CA LEU A 130 -3.96 11.47 -2.79
C LEU A 130 -2.90 12.53 -3.06
N ASP A 131 -1.89 12.56 -2.19
CA ASP A 131 -0.70 13.38 -2.32
C ASP A 131 0.48 12.42 -2.43
N ARG A 132 1.16 12.43 -3.56
CA ARG A 132 2.28 11.51 -3.83
C ARG A 132 3.29 11.46 -2.67
N LYS A 133 3.69 12.62 -2.18
CA LYS A 133 4.69 12.71 -1.10
C LYS A 133 4.21 12.01 0.16
N LYS A 134 2.96 12.27 0.55
CA LYS A 134 2.38 11.66 1.76
C LYS A 134 2.17 10.17 1.59
N VAL A 135 1.73 9.74 0.40
CA VAL A 135 1.58 8.30 0.12
C VAL A 135 2.92 7.59 0.30
N LEU A 136 3.97 8.12 -0.30
CA LEU A 136 5.29 7.50 -0.21
C LEU A 136 5.86 7.54 1.21
N GLU A 137 5.65 8.64 1.94
CA GLU A 137 6.08 8.72 3.34
C GLU A 137 5.43 7.63 4.20
N ARG A 138 4.12 7.42 4.05
CA ARG A 138 3.41 6.39 4.80
C ARG A 138 3.88 4.99 4.45
N VAL A 139 4.01 4.73 3.14
CA VAL A 139 4.45 3.43 2.63
C VAL A 139 5.86 3.09 3.10
N VAL A 140 6.78 4.03 2.98
CA VAL A 140 8.16 3.83 3.41
C VAL A 140 8.23 3.59 4.92
N SER A 141 7.45 4.33 5.71
CA SER A 141 7.44 4.15 7.16
C SER A 141 6.97 2.76 7.56
N VAL A 142 6.12 2.12 6.76
CA VAL A 142 5.64 0.76 7.01
C VAL A 142 6.64 -0.29 6.57
N LEU A 143 7.22 -0.13 5.38
CA LEU A 143 8.10 -1.14 4.78
C LEU A 143 9.54 -1.07 5.26
N LYS A 144 10.02 0.09 5.65
CA LYS A 144 11.45 0.31 5.97
C LYS A 144 11.69 0.72 7.42
N ARG A 145 10.91 0.18 8.32
CA ARG A 145 11.11 0.40 9.76
C ARG A 145 12.38 -0.26 10.25
#